data_6bd3d2ab1d87241e60432b426c82bb9c
#
_entry.id   6bd3d2ab1d87241e60432b426c82bb9c
#
_cell.length_a   1.000
_cell.length_b   1.000
_cell.length_c   1.000
_cell.angle_alpha   90.00
_cell.angle_beta   90.00
_cell.angle_gamma   90.00
#
_symmetry.space_group_name_H-M   'P 1'
#
loop_
_entity.id
_entity.type
_entity.pdbx_description
1 polymer ?
#
loop_
_entity_poly.entity_id
_entity_poly.type
_entity_poly.pdbx_seq_one_letter_code
_entity_poly.pdbx_strand_id
1 'polypeptide(L)'
;MDKEIILSSIDEAVEDFRQGKFLIVVDDEDRENEGDFIIAAEAITPEKVNFMLTNGRGVLCAPITMQRCEELNLYRQVNHNTSMLGTPFTVTVDKLEGCTTGVSSHDRAATIRALADPTSTPETFGRPGHINPLYAQDKGVL
;
A
#
# COMPACT_ATOMS: atom_id res chain seq x y z
N MET A 1 -29.69 19.39 4.20
CA MET A 1 -28.96 19.91 3.02
C MET A 1 -27.79 18.96 2.76
N ASP A 2 -27.98 18.11 1.79
CA ASP A 2 -26.92 17.20 1.34
C ASP A 2 -25.84 18.08 0.74
N LYS A 3 -24.64 18.04 1.33
CA LYS A 3 -23.49 18.69 0.74
C LYS A 3 -23.12 17.90 -0.50
N GLU A 4 -23.22 18.53 -1.65
CA GLU A 4 -22.74 17.97 -2.90
C GLU A 4 -21.24 17.63 -2.72
N ILE A 5 -20.89 16.36 -2.87
CA ILE A 5 -19.51 15.90 -2.80
C ILE A 5 -18.87 16.26 -4.15
N ILE A 6 -17.95 17.20 -4.13
CA ILE A 6 -17.17 17.60 -5.31
C ILE A 6 -15.89 16.76 -5.31
N LEU A 7 -15.74 15.90 -6.30
CA LEU A 7 -14.51 15.12 -6.51
C LEU A 7 -13.50 15.98 -7.30
N SER A 8 -12.21 15.81 -7.00
CA SER A 8 -11.12 16.36 -7.80
C SER A 8 -11.08 15.69 -9.18
N SER A 9 -10.54 16.41 -10.17
CA SER A 9 -10.27 15.78 -11.45
C SER A 9 -9.13 14.77 -11.36
N ILE A 10 -9.09 13.81 -12.29
CA ILE A 10 -8.02 12.82 -12.35
C ILE A 10 -6.66 13.48 -12.59
N ASP A 11 -6.60 14.52 -13.43
CA ASP A 11 -5.36 15.24 -13.71
C ASP A 11 -4.79 15.93 -12.46
N GLU A 12 -5.65 16.56 -11.65
CA GLU A 12 -5.26 17.14 -10.37
C GLU A 12 -4.77 16.07 -9.39
N ALA A 13 -5.48 14.95 -9.31
CA ALA A 13 -5.10 13.84 -8.44
C ALA A 13 -3.74 13.25 -8.84
N VAL A 14 -3.49 13.06 -10.14
CA VAL A 14 -2.20 12.57 -10.64
C VAL A 14 -1.07 13.55 -10.31
N GLU A 15 -1.29 14.85 -10.45
CA GLU A 15 -0.28 15.85 -10.10
C GLU A 15 0.00 15.89 -8.59
N ASP A 16 -1.02 15.81 -7.76
CA ASP A 16 -0.86 15.74 -6.31
C ASP A 16 -0.11 14.47 -5.89
N PHE A 17 -0.39 13.32 -6.53
CA PHE A 17 0.32 12.08 -6.30
C PHE A 17 1.81 12.18 -6.66
N ARG A 18 2.14 12.80 -7.80
CA ARG A 18 3.53 13.06 -8.20
C ARG A 18 4.28 13.94 -7.22
N GLN A 19 3.59 14.88 -6.59
CA GLN A 19 4.14 15.74 -5.53
C GLN A 19 4.27 15.04 -4.18
N GLY A 20 3.91 13.76 -4.08
CA GLY A 20 3.94 12.99 -2.84
C GLY A 20 2.91 13.42 -1.81
N LYS A 21 1.79 13.99 -2.25
CA LYS A 21 0.65 14.30 -1.41
C LYS A 21 -0.22 13.07 -1.22
N PHE A 22 -1.03 13.08 -0.16
CA PHE A 22 -2.08 12.09 0.03
C PHE A 22 -3.24 12.34 -0.92
N LEU A 23 -3.79 11.25 -1.44
CA LEU A 23 -5.12 11.21 -2.03
C LEU A 23 -6.07 10.48 -1.09
N ILE A 24 -7.34 10.80 -1.17
CA ILE A 24 -8.42 9.96 -0.67
C ILE A 24 -9.13 9.42 -1.89
N VAL A 25 -9.02 8.12 -2.10
CA VAL A 25 -9.70 7.43 -3.20
C VAL A 25 -10.92 6.74 -2.61
N VAL A 26 -12.08 7.01 -3.19
CA VAL A 26 -13.35 6.40 -2.78
C VAL A 26 -13.80 5.43 -3.87
N ASP A 27 -14.35 4.32 -3.46
CA ASP A 27 -14.93 3.35 -4.38
C ASP A 27 -16.45 3.49 -4.47
N ASP A 28 -17.05 2.67 -5.31
CA ASP A 28 -18.50 2.69 -5.57
C ASP A 28 -19.29 2.28 -4.34
N GLU A 29 -20.47 2.89 -4.16
CA GLU A 29 -21.39 2.57 -3.07
C GLU A 29 -21.85 1.11 -3.09
N ASP A 30 -21.88 0.49 -4.27
CA ASP A 30 -22.25 -0.91 -4.45
C ASP A 30 -21.09 -1.90 -4.21
N ARG A 31 -19.86 -1.40 -3.92
CA ARG A 31 -18.69 -2.22 -3.61
C ARG A 31 -18.37 -2.19 -2.10
N GLU A 32 -17.36 -1.48 -1.67
CA GLU A 32 -16.98 -1.34 -0.25
C GLU A 32 -17.59 -0.08 0.37
N ASN A 33 -17.85 0.95 -0.44
CA ASN A 33 -18.29 2.27 -0.01
C ASN A 33 -17.36 2.84 1.07
N GLU A 34 -16.06 2.70 0.85
CA GLU A 34 -15.00 3.13 1.75
C GLU A 34 -14.08 4.14 1.06
N GLY A 35 -13.29 4.83 1.85
CA GLY A 35 -12.27 5.75 1.37
C GLY A 35 -10.89 5.34 1.87
N ASP A 36 -9.91 5.25 0.95
CA ASP A 36 -8.55 4.88 1.25
C ASP A 36 -7.59 6.07 1.16
N PHE A 37 -6.68 6.21 2.12
CA PHE A 37 -5.52 7.07 1.95
C PHE A 37 -4.51 6.40 1.03
N ILE A 38 -4.15 7.10 -0.05
CA ILE A 38 -3.17 6.63 -1.03
C ILE A 38 -2.04 7.65 -1.15
N ILE A 39 -0.81 7.16 -1.23
CA ILE A 39 0.39 7.95 -1.45
C ILE A 39 1.44 7.11 -2.19
N ALA A 40 2.27 7.76 -3.00
CA ALA A 40 3.38 7.10 -3.66
C ALA A 40 4.37 6.51 -2.62
N ALA A 41 4.73 5.24 -2.77
CA ALA A 41 5.63 4.56 -1.84
C ALA A 41 7.00 5.25 -1.73
N GLU A 42 7.49 5.85 -2.81
CA GLU A 42 8.73 6.63 -2.84
C GLU A 42 8.67 7.89 -1.96
N ALA A 43 7.46 8.46 -1.79
CA ALA A 43 7.24 9.69 -1.02
C ALA A 43 6.84 9.42 0.44
N ILE A 44 6.79 8.16 0.87
CA ILE A 44 6.39 7.81 2.24
C ILE A 44 7.46 8.21 3.25
N THR A 45 7.04 8.73 4.39
CA THR A 45 7.91 9.08 5.54
C THR A 45 7.33 8.47 6.82
N PRO A 46 8.12 8.39 7.91
CA PRO A 46 7.61 7.93 9.20
C PRO A 46 6.38 8.73 9.68
N GLU A 47 6.37 10.04 9.49
CA GLU A 47 5.26 10.92 9.88
C GLU A 47 4.00 10.60 9.07
N LYS A 48 4.15 10.33 7.75
CA LYS A 48 3.06 9.96 6.86
C LYS A 48 2.50 8.57 7.21
N VAL A 49 3.36 7.61 7.53
CA VAL A 49 2.92 6.30 8.04
C VAL A 49 2.12 6.48 9.34
N ASN A 50 2.64 7.26 10.28
CA ASN A 50 1.94 7.53 11.53
C ASN A 50 0.58 8.21 11.30
N PHE A 51 0.51 9.15 10.36
CA PHE A 51 -0.75 9.78 9.97
C PHE A 51 -1.76 8.74 9.44
N MET A 52 -1.35 7.85 8.54
CA MET A 52 -2.21 6.80 7.99
C MET A 52 -2.73 5.87 9.09
N LEU A 53 -1.86 5.40 9.97
CA LEU A 53 -2.23 4.50 11.06
C LEU A 53 -3.17 5.16 12.07
N THR A 54 -2.98 6.44 12.36
CA THR A 54 -3.79 7.17 13.32
C THR A 54 -5.19 7.49 12.78
N ASN A 55 -5.28 7.87 11.51
CA ASN A 55 -6.50 8.40 10.91
C ASN A 55 -7.23 7.36 10.03
N GLY A 56 -6.50 6.49 9.34
CA GLY A 56 -7.08 5.49 8.44
C GLY A 56 -7.60 4.24 9.17
N ARG A 57 -6.95 3.84 10.25
CA ARG A 57 -7.33 2.71 11.13
C ARG A 57 -7.38 1.33 10.48
N GLY A 58 -7.14 1.19 9.24
CA GLY A 58 -7.16 -0.08 8.52
C GLY A 58 -5.83 -0.80 8.56
N VAL A 59 -5.56 -1.55 7.52
CA VAL A 59 -4.30 -2.26 7.30
C VAL A 59 -3.45 -1.44 6.34
N LEU A 60 -2.17 -1.30 6.65
CA LEU A 60 -1.23 -0.60 5.78
C LEU A 60 -0.79 -1.56 4.67
N CYS A 61 -1.23 -1.27 3.46
CA CYS A 61 -1.01 -2.10 2.27
C CYS A 61 0.01 -1.45 1.33
N ALA A 62 0.68 -2.27 0.53
CA ALA A 62 1.57 -1.85 -0.54
C ALA A 62 1.23 -2.60 -1.83
N PRO A 63 0.35 -2.05 -2.69
CA PRO A 63 0.06 -2.65 -4.00
C PRO A 63 1.30 -2.57 -4.90
N ILE A 64 1.76 -3.72 -5.40
CA ILE A 64 2.89 -3.82 -6.33
C ILE A 64 2.56 -4.80 -7.45
N THR A 65 3.23 -4.67 -8.59
CA THR A 65 2.96 -5.51 -9.76
C THR A 65 3.24 -6.98 -9.45
N MET A 66 2.54 -7.88 -10.16
CA MET A 66 2.76 -9.32 -10.03
C MET A 66 4.22 -9.69 -10.33
N GLN A 67 4.79 -9.10 -11.39
CA GLN A 67 6.20 -9.29 -11.72
C GLN A 67 7.11 -8.92 -10.54
N ARG A 68 6.88 -7.78 -9.91
CA ARG A 68 7.69 -7.35 -8.75
C ARG A 68 7.51 -8.27 -7.55
N CYS A 69 6.30 -8.76 -7.31
CA CYS A 69 6.05 -9.77 -6.29
C CYS A 69 6.89 -11.05 -6.53
N GLU A 70 6.95 -11.52 -7.78
CA GLU A 70 7.76 -12.69 -8.15
C GLU A 70 9.26 -12.44 -7.94
N GLU A 71 9.78 -11.30 -8.39
CA GLU A 71 11.17 -10.89 -8.19
C GLU A 71 11.56 -10.84 -6.70
N LEU A 72 10.65 -10.43 -5.83
CA LEU A 72 10.87 -10.33 -4.39
C LEU A 72 10.46 -11.59 -3.62
N ASN A 73 10.05 -12.67 -4.27
CA ASN A 73 9.52 -13.89 -3.64
C ASN A 73 8.36 -13.60 -2.65
N LEU A 74 7.44 -12.74 -3.06
CA LEU A 74 6.23 -12.43 -2.30
C LEU A 74 5.08 -13.32 -2.77
N TYR A 75 4.92 -14.44 -2.11
CA TYR A 75 3.89 -15.44 -2.45
C TYR A 75 2.52 -15.00 -1.93
N ARG A 76 1.46 -15.54 -2.52
CA ARG A 76 0.10 -15.38 -2.00
C ARG A 76 0.04 -15.81 -0.53
N GLN A 77 -0.68 -15.03 0.27
CA GLN A 77 -0.85 -15.33 1.69
C GLN A 77 -1.56 -16.66 1.94
N VAL A 78 -2.48 -17.03 1.03
CA VAL A 78 -3.24 -18.27 1.07
C VAL A 78 -3.27 -18.93 -0.31
N ASN A 79 -3.26 -20.26 -0.34
CA ASN A 79 -3.39 -21.04 -1.58
C ASN A 79 -4.80 -20.92 -2.18
N HIS A 80 -5.81 -20.80 -1.34
CA HIS A 80 -7.21 -20.64 -1.75
C HIS A 80 -7.81 -19.45 -1.04
N ASN A 81 -8.08 -18.38 -1.82
CA ASN A 81 -8.67 -17.16 -1.28
C ASN A 81 -10.19 -17.30 -1.19
N THR A 82 -10.71 -17.23 0.02
CA THR A 82 -12.14 -17.31 0.34
C THR A 82 -12.70 -15.98 0.86
N SER A 83 -11.90 -14.89 0.80
CA SER A 83 -12.40 -13.58 1.22
C SER A 83 -13.49 -13.08 0.26
N MET A 84 -14.45 -12.32 0.79
CA MET A 84 -15.61 -11.83 0.04
C MET A 84 -15.21 -11.09 -1.23
N LEU A 85 -14.20 -10.23 -1.15
CA LEU A 85 -13.74 -9.39 -2.24
C LEU A 85 -12.51 -9.96 -2.98
N GLY A 86 -11.99 -11.11 -2.52
CA GLY A 86 -10.86 -11.77 -3.15
C GLY A 86 -9.55 -11.00 -3.10
N THR A 87 -9.38 -10.06 -2.17
CA THR A 87 -8.18 -9.22 -2.05
C THR A 87 -6.90 -10.05 -2.10
N PRO A 88 -6.00 -9.80 -3.07
CA PRO A 88 -4.87 -10.68 -3.37
C PRO A 88 -3.66 -10.38 -2.48
N PHE A 89 -3.81 -10.51 -1.17
CA PHE A 89 -2.71 -10.34 -0.22
C PHE A 89 -1.58 -11.34 -0.47
N THR A 90 -0.37 -10.86 -0.29
CA THR A 90 0.84 -11.70 -0.21
C THR A 90 1.23 -11.94 1.25
N VAL A 91 2.29 -12.72 1.47
CA VAL A 91 2.94 -12.78 2.78
C VAL A 91 3.37 -11.39 3.22
N THR A 92 3.19 -11.09 4.50
CA THR A 92 3.62 -9.81 5.07
C THR A 92 5.14 -9.74 5.20
N VAL A 93 5.70 -8.54 5.15
CA VAL A 93 7.15 -8.33 5.15
C VAL A 93 7.58 -7.17 6.05
N ASP A 94 8.84 -7.23 6.47
CA ASP A 94 9.58 -6.11 7.05
C ASP A 94 10.97 -6.00 6.42
N LYS A 95 11.46 -4.80 6.19
CA LYS A 95 12.86 -4.58 5.80
C LYS A 95 13.78 -4.98 6.97
N LEU A 96 14.85 -5.73 6.67
CA LEU A 96 15.77 -6.23 7.69
C LEU A 96 16.83 -5.19 8.06
N GLU A 97 17.57 -4.71 7.08
CA GLU A 97 18.68 -3.79 7.34
C GLU A 97 18.19 -2.41 7.75
N GLY A 98 18.73 -1.89 8.85
CA GLY A 98 18.41 -0.55 9.37
C GLY A 98 17.05 -0.44 10.05
N CYS A 99 16.37 -1.56 10.30
CA CYS A 99 15.12 -1.64 11.04
C CYS A 99 15.31 -2.40 12.37
N THR A 100 14.35 -2.24 13.28
CA THR A 100 14.33 -2.94 14.57
C THR A 100 13.33 -4.10 14.52
N THR A 101 12.12 -3.92 15.08
CA THR A 101 11.08 -4.95 15.12
C THR A 101 10.15 -4.92 13.91
N GLY A 102 10.27 -3.93 13.04
CA GLY A 102 9.40 -3.72 11.88
C GLY A 102 8.11 -2.94 12.17
N VAL A 103 7.70 -2.80 13.42
CA VAL A 103 6.38 -2.25 13.78
C VAL A 103 6.32 -0.73 13.84
N SER A 104 7.45 -0.05 14.09
CA SER A 104 7.48 1.41 14.18
C SER A 104 7.12 2.09 12.86
N SER A 105 6.64 3.33 12.92
CA SER A 105 6.39 4.13 11.70
C SER A 105 7.66 4.31 10.87
N HIS A 106 8.83 4.39 11.52
CA HIS A 106 10.13 4.43 10.86
C HIS A 106 10.41 3.15 10.07
N ASP A 107 10.28 1.99 10.71
CA ASP A 107 10.56 0.70 10.09
C ASP A 107 9.56 0.39 8.96
N ARG A 108 8.28 0.70 9.17
CA ARG A 108 7.24 0.53 8.15
C ARG A 108 7.48 1.44 6.93
N ALA A 109 7.86 2.70 7.13
CA ALA A 109 8.22 3.59 6.04
C ALA A 109 9.46 3.09 5.28
N ALA A 110 10.46 2.57 5.98
CA ALA A 110 11.64 1.96 5.36
C ALA A 110 11.26 0.73 4.53
N THR A 111 10.36 -0.12 5.03
CA THR A 111 9.87 -1.31 4.33
C THR A 111 9.11 -0.93 3.05
N ILE A 112 8.20 0.05 3.13
CA ILE A 112 7.43 0.51 1.96
C ILE A 112 8.36 1.08 0.88
N ARG A 113 9.33 1.94 1.26
CA ARG A 113 10.31 2.45 0.29
C ARG A 113 11.13 1.33 -0.34
N ALA A 114 11.54 0.33 0.45
CA ALA A 114 12.30 -0.80 -0.07
C ALA A 114 11.48 -1.65 -1.06
N LEU A 115 10.17 -1.79 -0.88
CA LEU A 115 9.30 -2.47 -1.85
C LEU A 115 9.27 -1.75 -3.20
N ALA A 116 9.33 -0.41 -3.20
CA ALA A 116 9.38 0.41 -4.40
C ALA A 116 10.79 0.54 -5.02
N ASP A 117 11.84 0.23 -4.27
CA ASP A 117 13.22 0.32 -4.73
C ASP A 117 13.56 -0.84 -5.69
N PRO A 118 13.89 -0.57 -6.95
CA PRO A 118 14.21 -1.62 -7.93
C PRO A 118 15.47 -2.42 -7.58
N THR A 119 16.33 -1.91 -6.70
CA THR A 119 17.56 -2.61 -6.26
C THR A 119 17.33 -3.60 -5.12
N SER A 120 16.17 -3.57 -4.48
CA SER A 120 15.82 -4.52 -3.43
C SER A 120 15.68 -5.94 -3.98
N THR A 121 16.14 -6.90 -3.20
CA THR A 121 16.09 -8.34 -3.50
C THR A 121 15.25 -9.08 -2.46
N PRO A 122 14.95 -10.38 -2.65
CA PRO A 122 14.23 -11.17 -1.65
C PRO A 122 14.87 -11.14 -0.26
N GLU A 123 16.20 -11.05 -0.19
CA GLU A 123 16.98 -11.00 1.06
C GLU A 123 16.86 -9.68 1.79
N THR A 124 16.37 -8.63 1.12
CA THR A 124 16.08 -7.33 1.76
C THR A 124 15.01 -7.46 2.85
N PHE A 125 14.14 -8.48 2.74
CA PHE A 125 12.94 -8.60 3.55
C PHE A 125 12.89 -9.85 4.42
N GLY A 126 12.53 -9.66 5.69
CA GLY A 126 12.04 -10.73 6.57
C GLY A 126 10.55 -11.03 6.31
N ARG A 127 10.16 -12.27 6.57
CA ARG A 127 8.79 -12.81 6.42
C ARG A 127 8.45 -13.68 7.62
N PRO A 128 7.29 -13.52 8.29
CA PRO A 128 6.29 -12.47 8.10
C PRO A 128 6.74 -11.12 8.64
N GLY A 129 5.96 -10.06 8.39
CA GLY A 129 6.23 -8.70 8.85
C GLY A 129 4.96 -7.88 9.09
N HIS A 130 5.10 -6.55 9.04
CA HIS A 130 4.04 -5.60 9.40
C HIS A 130 3.51 -4.78 8.21
N ILE A 131 4.09 -4.92 7.02
CA ILE A 131 3.55 -4.37 5.79
C ILE A 131 2.87 -5.47 5.00
N ASN A 132 1.73 -5.14 4.41
CA ASN A 132 0.87 -6.04 3.65
C ASN A 132 0.99 -5.75 2.15
N PRO A 133 1.94 -6.37 1.42
CA PRO A 133 1.95 -6.26 -0.02
C PRO A 133 0.74 -7.00 -0.61
N LEU A 134 0.26 -6.50 -1.75
CA LEU A 134 -0.78 -7.17 -2.52
C LEU A 134 -0.53 -7.02 -4.02
N TYR A 135 -1.06 -7.94 -4.81
CA TYR A 135 -0.94 -7.89 -6.26
C TYR A 135 -1.80 -6.76 -6.82
N ALA A 136 -1.16 -5.76 -7.44
CA ALA A 136 -1.86 -4.75 -8.18
C ALA A 136 -2.42 -5.32 -9.50
N GLN A 137 -3.53 -4.78 -9.97
CA GLN A 137 -4.06 -5.09 -11.30
C GLN A 137 -3.12 -4.52 -12.37
N ASP A 138 -2.83 -5.28 -13.44
CA ASP A 138 -1.88 -4.88 -14.48
C ASP A 138 -2.27 -3.57 -15.20
N LYS A 139 -3.55 -3.30 -15.29
CA LYS A 139 -4.09 -2.09 -15.94
C LYS A 139 -4.58 -1.03 -14.94
N GLY A 140 -4.35 -1.24 -13.66
CA GLY A 140 -4.96 -0.41 -12.63
C GLY A 140 -6.47 -0.66 -12.50
N VAL A 141 -7.17 0.32 -11.95
CA VAL A 141 -8.62 0.25 -11.70
C VAL A 141 -9.43 1.19 -12.61
N LEU A 142 -8.79 1.85 -13.55
CA LEU A 142 -9.41 2.79 -14.50
C LEU A 142 -9.34 2.24 -15.91
#